data_b9c9df5b5236329f60a8e6b97502bdfd
#
_entry.id   b9c9df5b5236329f60a8e6b97502bdfd
#
_cell.length_a   1.000
_cell.length_b   1.000
_cell.length_c   1.000
_cell.angle_alpha   90.00
_cell.angle_beta   90.00
_cell.angle_gamma   90.00
#
_symmetry.space_group_name_H-M   'P 1'
#
loop_
_entity.id
_entity.type
_entity.pdbx_description
1 polymer ?
#
loop_
_entity_poly.entity_id
_entity_poly.type
_entity_poly.pdbx_seq_one_letter_code
_entity_poly.pdbx_strand_id
1 'polypeptide(L)'
;MTPLRQKLIDEIQLRGFSPHTQDSYVRSVAGLARFYHRPPDQIGDDQIKAYLLHRLHDEQLAASSMIVTVSGLRFFYGQVLKRPTTAIEQSLPRMKKPVRRPQVYSIRELEQFFALPDLNRKHRALFMTTYAAGLRVSEVCQVRIPDLLSDRHQIRVVQGKGQKDR
;
A
#
# COMPACT_ATOMS: atom_id res chain seq x y z
N MET A 1 -13.95 -9.70 -17.77
CA MET A 1 -12.58 -9.42 -17.30
C MET A 1 -11.64 -9.56 -18.48
N THR A 2 -10.73 -8.61 -18.74
CA THR A 2 -9.87 -8.69 -19.92
C THR A 2 -8.74 -9.71 -19.70
N PRO A 3 -8.25 -10.40 -20.76
CA PRO A 3 -7.17 -11.40 -20.63
C PRO A 3 -5.89 -10.83 -20.03
N LEU A 4 -5.54 -9.58 -20.34
CA LEU A 4 -4.36 -8.92 -19.78
C LEU A 4 -4.50 -8.64 -18.28
N ARG A 5 -5.71 -8.28 -17.82
CA ARG A 5 -5.96 -8.08 -16.39
C ARG A 5 -5.83 -9.40 -15.63
N GLN A 6 -6.32 -10.49 -16.20
CA GLN A 6 -6.19 -11.80 -15.57
C GLN A 6 -4.72 -12.20 -15.48
N LYS A 7 -3.95 -12.09 -16.57
CA LYS A 7 -2.51 -12.36 -16.55
C LYS A 7 -1.76 -11.55 -15.48
N LEU A 8 -2.11 -10.27 -15.33
CA LEU A 8 -1.51 -9.42 -14.29
C LEU A 8 -1.81 -9.95 -12.89
N ILE A 9 -3.05 -10.34 -12.63
CA ILE A 9 -3.49 -10.90 -11.34
C ILE A 9 -2.75 -12.22 -11.06
N ASP A 10 -2.70 -13.12 -12.03
CA ASP A 10 -2.02 -14.41 -11.89
C ASP A 10 -0.53 -14.23 -11.57
N GLU A 11 0.17 -13.33 -12.26
CA GLU A 11 1.58 -13.03 -12.00
C GLU A 11 1.83 -12.42 -10.61
N ILE A 12 0.89 -11.62 -10.12
CA ILE A 12 0.93 -11.03 -8.77
C ILE A 12 0.72 -12.11 -7.71
N GLN A 13 -0.26 -13.01 -7.92
CA GLN A 13 -0.59 -14.10 -7.00
C GLN A 13 0.53 -15.14 -6.93
N LEU A 14 1.11 -15.53 -8.07
CA LEU A 14 2.26 -16.46 -8.13
C LEU A 14 3.47 -15.97 -7.32
N ARG A 15 3.60 -14.64 -7.14
CA ARG A 15 4.69 -14.04 -6.32
C ARG A 15 4.28 -13.79 -4.87
N GLY A 16 3.11 -14.22 -4.45
CA GLY A 16 2.62 -14.06 -3.08
C GLY A 16 2.41 -12.62 -2.64
N PHE A 17 2.10 -11.71 -3.57
CA PHE A 17 1.82 -10.33 -3.20
C PHE A 17 0.48 -10.21 -2.47
N SER A 18 0.41 -9.25 -1.55
CA SER A 18 -0.81 -9.02 -0.78
C SER A 18 -1.98 -8.56 -1.67
N PRO A 19 -3.25 -8.83 -1.28
CA PRO A 19 -4.42 -8.33 -2.00
C PRO A 19 -4.40 -6.81 -2.21
N HIS A 20 -3.89 -6.06 -1.24
CA HIS A 20 -3.74 -4.62 -1.35
C HIS A 20 -2.74 -4.21 -2.44
N THR A 21 -1.63 -4.93 -2.58
CA THR A 21 -0.66 -4.71 -3.67
C THR A 21 -1.28 -5.06 -5.02
N GLN A 22 -2.02 -6.17 -5.10
CA GLN A 22 -2.75 -6.57 -6.30
C GLN A 22 -3.70 -5.46 -6.76
N ASP A 23 -4.56 -4.97 -5.86
CA ASP A 23 -5.49 -3.89 -6.18
C ASP A 23 -4.79 -2.62 -6.65
N SER A 24 -3.71 -2.26 -5.99
CA SER A 24 -2.95 -1.06 -6.33
C SER A 24 -2.31 -1.16 -7.72
N TYR A 25 -1.73 -2.30 -8.05
CA TYR A 25 -1.11 -2.53 -9.36
C TYR A 25 -2.15 -2.60 -10.48
N VAL A 26 -3.26 -3.30 -10.25
CA VAL A 26 -4.38 -3.37 -11.20
C VAL A 26 -4.95 -1.97 -11.47
N ARG A 27 -5.15 -1.15 -10.42
CA ARG A 27 -5.62 0.24 -10.58
C ARG A 27 -4.63 1.10 -11.37
N SER A 28 -3.33 0.92 -11.17
CA SER A 28 -2.29 1.67 -11.89
C SER A 28 -2.35 1.40 -13.38
N VAL A 29 -2.43 0.14 -13.79
CA VAL A 29 -2.52 -0.26 -15.19
C VAL A 29 -3.86 0.14 -15.81
N ALA A 30 -4.97 -0.04 -15.08
CA ALA A 30 -6.29 0.37 -15.51
C ALA A 30 -6.40 1.91 -15.67
N GLY A 31 -5.72 2.68 -14.82
CA GLY A 31 -5.64 4.13 -14.93
C GLY A 31 -4.99 4.59 -16.23
N LEU A 32 -3.86 3.97 -16.58
CA LEU A 32 -3.17 4.24 -17.85
C LEU A 32 -4.03 3.90 -19.07
N ALA A 33 -4.65 2.70 -19.08
CA ALA A 33 -5.51 2.26 -20.16
C ALA A 33 -6.74 3.18 -20.34
N ARG A 34 -7.32 3.64 -19.23
CA ARG A 34 -8.46 4.57 -19.23
C ARG A 34 -8.07 5.94 -19.77
N PHE A 35 -6.91 6.43 -19.40
CA PHE A 35 -6.42 7.75 -19.84
C PHE A 35 -6.28 7.83 -21.37
N TYR A 36 -5.77 6.77 -22.00
CA TYR A 36 -5.62 6.71 -23.45
C TYR A 36 -6.79 6.05 -24.21
N HIS A 37 -7.78 5.53 -23.50
CA HIS A 37 -8.89 4.74 -24.08
C HIS A 37 -8.39 3.59 -24.98
N ARG A 38 -7.25 2.97 -24.59
CA ARG A 38 -6.56 1.90 -25.35
C ARG A 38 -6.12 0.77 -24.43
N PRO A 39 -5.98 -0.45 -24.98
CA PRO A 39 -5.35 -1.55 -24.24
C PRO A 39 -3.90 -1.18 -23.83
N PRO A 40 -3.48 -1.52 -22.61
CA PRO A 40 -2.19 -1.07 -22.07
C PRO A 40 -0.98 -1.65 -22.77
N ASP A 41 -1.10 -2.77 -23.48
CA ASP A 41 -0.06 -3.38 -24.32
C ASP A 41 0.25 -2.57 -25.58
N GLN A 42 -0.71 -1.78 -26.06
CA GLN A 42 -0.57 -0.90 -27.22
C GLN A 42 -0.04 0.50 -26.88
N ILE A 43 0.21 0.78 -25.60
CA ILE A 43 0.72 2.08 -25.14
C ILE A 43 2.25 2.06 -25.18
N GLY A 44 2.83 3.03 -25.92
CA GLY A 44 4.28 3.19 -26.08
C GLY A 44 4.92 3.89 -24.88
N ASP A 45 6.25 3.85 -24.85
CA ASP A 45 7.05 4.36 -23.74
C ASP A 45 6.91 5.88 -23.55
N ASP A 46 6.86 6.66 -24.63
CA ASP A 46 6.64 8.11 -24.57
C ASP A 46 5.25 8.45 -24.00
N GLN A 47 4.22 7.66 -24.34
CA GLN A 47 2.88 7.82 -23.82
C GLN A 47 2.82 7.48 -22.33
N ILE A 48 3.53 6.45 -21.88
CA ILE A 48 3.65 6.12 -20.45
C ILE A 48 4.26 7.30 -19.68
N LYS A 49 5.34 7.87 -20.22
CA LYS A 49 6.01 9.02 -19.63
C LYS A 49 5.12 10.26 -19.58
N ALA A 50 4.40 10.56 -20.66
CA ALA A 50 3.44 11.64 -20.72
C ALA A 50 2.32 11.46 -19.71
N TYR A 51 1.78 10.25 -19.55
CA TYR A 51 0.79 9.93 -18.51
C TYR A 51 1.32 10.18 -17.10
N LEU A 52 2.55 9.78 -16.81
CA LEU A 52 3.14 10.00 -15.49
C LEU A 52 3.35 11.50 -15.21
N LEU A 53 3.73 12.29 -16.21
CA LEU A 53 3.84 13.74 -16.09
C LEU A 53 2.47 14.40 -15.83
N HIS A 54 1.44 13.97 -16.56
CA HIS A 54 0.05 14.40 -16.31
C HIS A 54 -0.38 14.09 -14.86
N ARG A 55 -0.14 12.87 -14.37
CA ARG A 55 -0.45 12.49 -12.98
C ARG A 55 0.29 13.34 -11.95
N LEU A 56 1.52 13.74 -12.27
CA LEU A 56 2.37 14.54 -11.39
C LEU A 56 1.97 16.02 -11.38
N HIS A 57 1.73 16.62 -12.55
CA HIS A 57 1.55 18.05 -12.71
C HIS A 57 0.08 18.47 -12.68
N ASP A 58 -0.78 17.76 -13.41
CA ASP A 58 -2.19 18.15 -13.55
C ASP A 58 -3.04 17.59 -12.42
N GLU A 59 -2.85 16.32 -12.05
CA GLU A 59 -3.56 15.72 -10.92
C GLU A 59 -2.85 15.93 -9.57
N GLN A 60 -1.63 16.48 -9.55
CA GLN A 60 -0.82 16.74 -8.35
C GLN A 60 -0.72 15.52 -7.43
N LEU A 61 -0.58 14.33 -8.00
CA LEU A 61 -0.55 13.09 -7.25
C LEU A 61 0.62 13.06 -6.26
N ALA A 62 0.35 12.70 -5.02
CA ALA A 62 1.38 12.61 -3.98
C ALA A 62 2.51 11.64 -4.38
N ALA A 63 3.75 11.95 -4.00
CA ALA A 63 4.93 11.16 -4.34
C ALA A 63 4.81 9.68 -3.96
N SER A 64 4.17 9.37 -2.83
CA SER A 64 3.91 7.99 -2.41
C SER A 64 2.99 7.23 -3.38
N SER A 65 1.94 7.89 -3.87
CA SER A 65 1.00 7.32 -4.83
C SER A 65 1.66 7.17 -6.22
N MET A 66 2.50 8.13 -6.61
CA MET A 66 3.29 8.03 -7.84
C MET A 66 4.24 6.83 -7.80
N ILE A 67 4.93 6.58 -6.67
CA ILE A 67 5.80 5.41 -6.50
C ILE A 67 5.01 4.10 -6.72
N VAL A 68 3.80 4.01 -6.16
CA VAL A 68 2.93 2.83 -6.36
C VAL A 68 2.51 2.69 -7.81
N THR A 69 2.11 3.79 -8.46
CA THR A 69 1.74 3.80 -9.88
C THR A 69 2.89 3.32 -10.77
N VAL A 70 4.08 3.90 -10.59
CA VAL A 70 5.29 3.50 -11.35
C VAL A 70 5.66 2.04 -11.08
N SER A 71 5.54 1.57 -9.83
CA SER A 71 5.83 0.17 -9.49
C SER A 71 4.86 -0.80 -10.16
N GLY A 72 3.56 -0.47 -10.18
CA GLY A 72 2.53 -1.28 -10.85
C GLY A 72 2.74 -1.35 -12.37
N LEU A 73 3.06 -0.21 -13.00
CA LEU A 73 3.36 -0.16 -14.44
C LEU A 73 4.65 -0.91 -14.76
N ARG A 74 5.71 -0.74 -13.96
CA ARG A 74 6.97 -1.48 -14.13
C ARG A 74 6.75 -2.99 -14.02
N PHE A 75 5.97 -3.42 -13.05
CA PHE A 75 5.60 -4.83 -12.89
C PHE A 75 4.85 -5.35 -14.12
N PHE A 76 3.85 -4.62 -14.59
CA PHE A 76 3.06 -5.01 -15.75
C PHE A 76 3.91 -5.12 -17.03
N TYR A 77 4.63 -4.07 -17.37
CA TYR A 77 5.45 -4.07 -18.59
C TYR A 77 6.62 -5.04 -18.53
N GLY A 78 7.24 -5.20 -17.35
CA GLY A 78 8.38 -6.09 -17.16
C GLY A 78 8.02 -7.55 -16.99
N GLN A 79 7.04 -7.86 -16.15
CA GLN A 79 6.73 -9.25 -15.80
C GLN A 79 5.63 -9.86 -16.67
N VAL A 80 4.59 -9.07 -17.00
CA VAL A 80 3.44 -9.57 -17.77
C VAL A 80 3.70 -9.50 -19.27
N LEU A 81 4.18 -8.35 -19.75
CA LEU A 81 4.46 -8.13 -21.17
C LEU A 81 5.91 -8.47 -21.57
N LYS A 82 6.80 -8.72 -20.60
CA LYS A 82 8.20 -9.10 -20.79
C LYS A 82 8.97 -8.13 -21.70
N ARG A 83 8.67 -6.82 -21.60
CA ARG A 83 9.45 -5.79 -22.31
C ARG A 83 10.90 -5.75 -21.80
N PRO A 84 11.88 -5.38 -22.62
CA PRO A 84 13.27 -5.26 -22.20
C PRO A 84 13.44 -4.32 -21.00
N THR A 85 14.26 -4.70 -20.04
CA THR A 85 14.50 -3.94 -18.80
C THR A 85 15.00 -2.51 -19.08
N THR A 86 15.84 -2.35 -20.10
CA THR A 86 16.38 -1.05 -20.53
C THR A 86 15.28 -0.08 -20.95
N ALA A 87 14.33 -0.51 -21.76
CA ALA A 87 13.18 0.32 -22.15
C ALA A 87 12.31 0.71 -20.97
N ILE A 88 12.09 -0.24 -20.04
CA ILE A 88 11.29 0.00 -18.83
C ILE A 88 11.99 1.01 -17.89
N GLU A 89 13.30 0.94 -17.73
CA GLU A 89 14.04 1.87 -16.89
C GLU A 89 14.10 3.29 -17.46
N GLN A 90 14.11 3.43 -18.77
CA GLN A 90 14.04 4.72 -19.44
C GLN A 90 12.66 5.39 -19.33
N SER A 91 11.59 4.60 -19.47
CA SER A 91 10.21 5.10 -19.44
C SER A 91 9.67 5.29 -18.01
N LEU A 92 10.14 4.48 -17.06
CA LEU A 92 9.64 4.39 -15.70
C LEU A 92 10.75 4.65 -14.68
N PRO A 93 11.12 5.93 -14.42
CA PRO A 93 12.20 6.28 -13.51
C PRO A 93 11.93 5.81 -12.09
N ARG A 94 13.00 5.54 -11.34
CA ARG A 94 12.89 5.28 -9.88
C ARG A 94 12.65 6.59 -9.16
N MET A 95 11.48 6.74 -8.58
CA MET A 95 11.12 7.93 -7.82
C MET A 95 11.72 7.90 -6.41
N LYS A 96 12.28 9.01 -5.97
CA LYS A 96 12.75 9.18 -4.60
C LYS A 96 11.55 9.35 -3.66
N LYS A 97 11.54 8.62 -2.56
CA LYS A 97 10.55 8.80 -1.50
C LYS A 97 11.00 9.93 -0.59
N PRO A 98 10.18 10.98 -0.39
CA PRO A 98 10.50 12.02 0.58
C PRO A 98 10.55 11.40 1.98
N VAL A 99 11.64 11.66 2.71
CA VAL A 99 11.79 11.21 4.11
C VAL A 99 11.08 12.23 4.99
N ARG A 100 9.96 11.83 5.59
CA ARG A 100 9.28 12.62 6.63
C ARG A 100 9.57 11.97 7.98
N ARG A 101 10.06 12.76 8.94
CA ARG A 101 10.19 12.28 10.32
C ARG A 101 8.79 12.08 10.91
N PRO A 102 8.52 10.96 11.57
CA PRO A 102 7.27 10.78 12.29
C PRO A 102 7.15 11.84 13.39
N GLN A 103 5.96 12.40 13.56
CA GLN A 103 5.66 13.18 14.75
C GLN A 103 5.39 12.22 15.91
N VAL A 104 6.09 12.40 17.01
CA VAL A 104 5.96 11.59 18.23
C VAL A 104 5.24 12.43 19.27
N TYR A 105 4.20 11.89 19.87
CA TYR A 105 3.49 12.52 20.97
C TYR A 105 4.29 12.38 22.27
N SER A 106 4.31 13.42 23.08
CA SER A 106 4.87 13.39 24.44
C SER A 106 3.96 12.57 25.37
N ILE A 107 4.52 12.10 26.49
CA ILE A 107 3.75 11.37 27.50
C ILE A 107 2.56 12.22 28.00
N ARG A 108 2.79 13.52 28.22
CA ARG A 108 1.75 14.46 28.68
C ARG A 108 0.59 14.57 27.69
N GLU A 109 0.87 14.63 26.39
CA GLU A 109 -0.18 14.66 25.36
C GLU A 109 -0.99 13.37 25.34
N LEU A 110 -0.32 12.22 25.54
CA LEU A 110 -0.99 10.92 25.62
C LEU A 110 -1.87 10.81 26.88
N GLU A 111 -1.39 11.26 28.03
CA GLU A 111 -2.16 11.31 29.27
C GLU A 111 -3.43 12.18 29.09
N GLN A 112 -3.28 13.36 28.50
CA GLN A 112 -4.40 14.25 28.19
C GLN A 112 -5.39 13.58 27.24
N PHE A 113 -4.91 12.91 26.19
CA PHE A 113 -5.76 12.20 25.25
C PHE A 113 -6.56 11.08 25.94
N PHE A 114 -5.92 10.27 26.77
CA PHE A 114 -6.60 9.19 27.49
C PHE A 114 -7.51 9.67 28.62
N ALA A 115 -7.32 10.89 29.11
CA ALA A 115 -8.18 11.52 30.12
C ALA A 115 -9.44 12.18 29.54
N LEU A 116 -9.58 12.25 28.20
CA LEU A 116 -10.75 12.89 27.56
C LEU A 116 -12.06 12.23 28.04
N PRO A 117 -13.03 13.02 28.54
CA PRO A 117 -14.31 12.50 29.06
C PRO A 117 -15.16 11.83 27.97
N ASP A 118 -15.10 12.36 26.74
CA ASP A 118 -15.87 11.84 25.59
C ASP A 118 -15.27 10.57 24.96
N LEU A 119 -14.09 10.15 25.42
CA LEU A 119 -13.48 8.92 24.94
C LEU A 119 -14.19 7.71 25.59
N ASN A 120 -15.07 7.06 24.83
CA ASN A 120 -15.82 5.92 25.34
C ASN A 120 -14.88 4.74 25.70
N ARG A 121 -15.36 3.84 26.58
CA ARG A 121 -14.58 2.71 27.11
C ARG A 121 -13.98 1.82 26.03
N LYS A 122 -14.74 1.54 24.95
CA LYS A 122 -14.29 0.70 23.83
C LYS A 122 -13.09 1.35 23.11
N HIS A 123 -13.21 2.62 22.73
CA HIS A 123 -12.14 3.33 22.04
C HIS A 123 -10.92 3.54 22.95
N ARG A 124 -11.14 3.83 24.23
CA ARG A 124 -10.04 3.94 25.20
C ARG A 124 -9.26 2.64 25.30
N ALA A 125 -9.92 1.50 25.49
CA ALA A 125 -9.27 0.20 25.55
C ALA A 125 -8.49 -0.11 24.24
N LEU A 126 -9.10 0.18 23.08
CA LEU A 126 -8.49 -0.04 21.78
C LEU A 126 -7.22 0.80 21.58
N PHE A 127 -7.27 2.09 21.90
CA PHE A 127 -6.12 2.97 21.78
C PHE A 127 -5.02 2.65 22.78
N MET A 128 -5.36 2.35 24.04
CA MET A 128 -4.39 1.94 25.05
C MET A 128 -3.69 0.64 24.65
N THR A 129 -4.44 -0.35 24.16
CA THR A 129 -3.89 -1.62 23.66
C THR A 129 -2.97 -1.39 22.47
N THR A 130 -3.40 -0.53 21.51
CA THR A 130 -2.59 -0.18 20.34
C THR A 130 -1.27 0.46 20.74
N TYR A 131 -1.31 1.41 21.65
CA TYR A 131 -0.12 2.11 22.14
C TYR A 131 0.81 1.18 22.94
N ALA A 132 0.27 0.45 23.92
CA ALA A 132 1.06 -0.40 24.79
C ALA A 132 1.75 -1.57 24.05
N ALA A 133 1.06 -2.18 23.09
CA ALA A 133 1.59 -3.32 22.33
C ALA A 133 2.24 -2.92 20.99
N GLY A 134 2.25 -1.64 20.62
CA GLY A 134 2.80 -1.16 19.35
C GLY A 134 2.11 -1.77 18.14
N LEU A 135 0.77 -1.95 18.22
CA LEU A 135 -0.01 -2.58 17.15
C LEU A 135 -0.26 -1.61 16.00
N ARG A 136 -0.29 -2.15 14.78
CA ARG A 136 -0.81 -1.39 13.63
C ARG A 136 -2.34 -1.34 13.68
N VAL A 137 -2.93 -0.32 13.04
CA VAL A 137 -4.40 -0.18 12.98
C VAL A 137 -5.07 -1.46 12.46
N SER A 138 -4.53 -2.08 11.41
CA SER A 138 -5.06 -3.34 10.89
C SER A 138 -4.92 -4.51 11.86
N GLU A 139 -3.85 -4.55 12.64
CA GLU A 139 -3.59 -5.60 13.62
C GLU A 139 -4.57 -5.50 14.79
N VAL A 140 -4.73 -4.30 15.37
CA VAL A 140 -5.66 -4.13 16.51
C VAL A 140 -7.11 -4.38 16.11
N CYS A 141 -7.51 -4.06 14.87
CA CYS A 141 -8.86 -4.37 14.37
C CYS A 141 -9.12 -5.88 14.17
N GLN A 142 -8.07 -6.69 14.10
CA GLN A 142 -8.16 -8.14 13.89
C GLN A 142 -7.93 -8.95 15.16
N VAL A 143 -7.55 -8.33 16.29
CA VAL A 143 -7.36 -9.01 17.57
C VAL A 143 -8.68 -9.68 18.02
N ARG A 144 -8.57 -10.94 18.33
CA ARG A 144 -9.70 -11.75 18.86
C ARG A 144 -9.44 -12.11 20.32
N ILE A 145 -10.50 -12.44 21.05
CA ILE A 145 -10.38 -12.84 22.46
C ILE A 145 -9.36 -13.96 22.68
N PRO A 146 -9.30 -15.03 21.85
CA PRO A 146 -8.28 -16.08 22.01
C PRO A 146 -6.83 -15.61 21.77
N ASP A 147 -6.64 -14.41 21.19
CA ASP A 147 -5.30 -13.84 20.96
C ASP A 147 -4.77 -13.07 22.18
N LEU A 148 -5.62 -12.86 23.19
CA LEU A 148 -5.27 -12.23 24.46
C LEU A 148 -4.80 -13.32 25.43
N LEU A 149 -3.49 -13.46 25.59
CA LEU A 149 -2.87 -14.46 26.47
C LEU A 149 -2.65 -13.83 27.85
N SER A 150 -3.71 -13.75 28.65
CA SER A 150 -3.73 -13.06 29.93
C SER A 150 -2.67 -13.57 30.89
N ASP A 151 -2.49 -14.89 30.98
CA ASP A 151 -1.51 -15.54 31.88
C ASP A 151 -0.06 -15.17 31.53
N ARG A 152 0.19 -14.74 30.29
CA ARG A 152 1.52 -14.37 29.80
C ARG A 152 1.67 -12.87 29.58
N HIS A 153 0.62 -12.09 29.84
CA HIS A 153 0.56 -10.65 29.50
C HIS A 153 0.96 -10.35 28.06
N GLN A 154 0.50 -11.18 27.12
CA GLN A 154 0.86 -11.10 25.70
C GLN A 154 -0.37 -11.01 24.82
N ILE A 155 -0.20 -10.38 23.66
CA ILE A 155 -1.19 -10.35 22.57
C ILE A 155 -0.55 -11.01 21.36
N ARG A 156 -1.16 -12.09 20.86
CA ARG A 156 -0.73 -12.75 19.64
C ARG A 156 -1.24 -11.98 18.42
N VAL A 157 -0.33 -11.52 17.57
CA VAL A 157 -0.67 -10.91 16.28
C VAL A 157 -0.53 -11.97 15.19
N VAL A 158 -1.66 -12.36 14.62
CA VAL A 158 -1.72 -13.34 13.54
C VAL A 158 -1.63 -12.63 12.19
N GLN A 159 -0.75 -13.12 11.31
CA GLN A 159 -0.55 -12.60 9.95
C GLN A 159 -0.33 -11.08 9.86
N GLY A 160 0.55 -10.55 10.68
CA GLY A 160 0.99 -9.16 10.61
C GLY A 160 1.62 -8.83 9.24
N LYS A 161 2.22 -7.64 9.13
CA LYS A 161 2.86 -7.20 7.88
C LYS A 161 3.88 -8.23 7.38
N GLY A 162 3.66 -8.74 6.15
CA GLY A 162 4.49 -9.78 5.55
C GLY A 162 4.10 -11.20 5.98
N GLN A 163 2.86 -11.40 6.45
CA GLN A 163 2.31 -12.70 6.88
C GLN A 163 3.12 -13.36 8.01
N LYS A 164 3.70 -12.53 8.90
CA LYS A 164 4.46 -13.01 10.05
C LYS A 164 3.64 -12.85 11.33
N ASP A 165 3.58 -13.92 12.12
CA ASP A 165 3.03 -13.91 13.47
C ASP A 165 4.05 -13.30 14.46
N ARG A 166 3.57 -12.61 15.47
CA ARG A 166 4.39 -12.06 16.56
C ARG A 166 3.59 -11.94 17.85
#